data_f59a956d88ecd24c91724ce7544b8e69
#
_entry.id   f59a956d88ecd24c91724ce7544b8e69
#
_cell.length_a   1.000
_cell.length_b   1.000
_cell.length_c   1.000
_cell.angle_alpha   90.00
_cell.angle_beta   90.00
_cell.angle_gamma   90.00
#
_symmetry.space_group_name_H-M   'P 1'
#
loop_
_entity.id
_entity.type
_entity.pdbx_description
1 polymer ?
#
loop_
_entity_poly.entity_id
_entity_poly.type
_entity_poly.pdbx_seq_one_letter_code
_entity_poly.pdbx_strand_id
1 'polypeptide(L)'
;MNLEQLAEKELCKDEEEQRILSDGSSVSLHTPLAGGVPLDINHPFYDVARHGIVQVAGDDNYGRKLVIFSCCRMPPSHQLNHRKLLEYLKYTLDQYVESDYILVYFHYGLKSSNKPSLSWLQNAYKEFDRKYKKNLKALYVVHPTNFIRILWNIFKPLISHKFGKKVIYVNYLSELREHLNYDQLIIPSEVIRYDEKLRASRKGGPPRPAKTPPPRPPLPQQQFGVGLQYLRNKGNGDLIPLVMRQTVLFLKQKALHTEGLFRRSANIQVIKEIQKQYNLGKPIKFEEYGDEHIPAVILKTFLRELPQPLLTSQIYDQVQSIGTVESSLRVTQCKQIMQRLPEHNYIVVKYLICFLNMVSQESIFNKMNPSNLACVFGVNLIWPPKGPATLHALPPINMFTELLIEYYSQVFSSRILPNEVLP
;
A
#
# COMPACT_ATOMS: atom_id res chain seq x y z
N MET A 1 22.90 34.74 15.84
CA MET A 1 22.66 33.28 15.99
C MET A 1 22.82 32.70 14.59
N ASN A 2 23.75 31.77 14.41
CA ASN A 2 23.92 31.14 13.11
C ASN A 2 22.81 30.11 12.87
N LEU A 3 22.66 29.62 11.61
CA LEU A 3 21.59 28.66 11.25
C LEU A 3 21.71 27.33 12.03
N GLU A 4 22.91 26.92 12.41
CA GLU A 4 23.16 25.69 13.17
C GLU A 4 22.63 25.81 14.60
N GLN A 5 22.92 26.93 15.26
CA GLN A 5 22.38 27.21 16.59
C GLN A 5 20.87 27.34 16.61
N LEU A 6 20.31 27.89 15.53
CA LEU A 6 18.86 27.94 15.36
C LEU A 6 18.25 26.54 15.18
N ALA A 7 18.89 25.69 14.40
CA ALA A 7 18.46 24.30 14.22
C ALA A 7 18.46 23.52 15.54
N GLU A 8 19.53 23.64 16.35
CA GLU A 8 19.61 23.00 17.66
C GLU A 8 18.49 23.47 18.60
N LYS A 9 18.21 24.77 18.62
CA LYS A 9 17.14 25.34 19.44
C LYS A 9 15.76 24.82 19.01
N GLU A 10 15.50 24.71 17.72
CA GLU A 10 14.23 24.16 17.22
C GLU A 10 14.12 22.66 17.49
N LEU A 11 15.22 21.88 17.41
CA LEU A 11 15.19 20.47 17.79
C LEU A 11 14.80 20.27 19.25
N CYS A 12 15.33 21.08 20.17
CA CYS A 12 14.95 21.04 21.59
C CYS A 12 13.46 21.35 21.80
N LYS A 13 12.88 22.28 21.01
CA LYS A 13 11.44 22.56 21.06
C LYS A 13 10.63 21.38 20.53
N ASP A 14 11.05 20.79 19.40
CA ASP A 14 10.41 19.63 18.82
C ASP A 14 10.41 18.45 19.81
N GLU A 15 11.51 18.23 20.55
CA GLU A 15 11.59 17.21 21.60
C GLU A 15 10.58 17.47 22.72
N GLU A 16 10.46 18.70 23.16
CA GLU A 16 9.52 19.07 24.23
C GLU A 16 8.06 18.92 23.76
N GLU A 17 7.73 19.33 22.52
CA GLU A 17 6.41 19.13 21.94
C GLU A 17 6.09 17.63 21.82
N GLN A 18 7.04 16.83 21.37
CA GLN A 18 6.87 15.37 21.28
C GLN A 18 6.70 14.74 22.67
N ARG A 19 7.40 15.24 23.70
CA ARG A 19 7.27 14.78 25.08
C ARG A 19 5.90 15.08 25.65
N ILE A 20 5.40 16.30 25.46
CA ILE A 20 4.06 16.73 25.92
C ILE A 20 2.97 15.88 25.26
N LEU A 21 3.10 15.61 23.96
CA LEU A 21 2.16 14.79 23.23
C LEU A 21 2.26 13.29 23.56
N SER A 22 3.41 12.79 24.03
CA SER A 22 3.59 11.36 24.26
C SER A 22 3.13 10.84 25.62
N ASP A 23 2.57 11.69 26.55
CA ASP A 23 2.16 11.26 27.89
C ASP A 23 3.10 10.22 28.48
N GLY A 24 4.01 10.60 29.34
CA GLY A 24 4.87 9.84 30.24
C GLY A 24 5.03 8.31 30.26
N SER A 25 4.48 7.59 29.34
CA SER A 25 4.52 6.12 29.26
C SER A 25 5.68 5.68 28.37
N SER A 26 6.88 5.72 28.89
CA SER A 26 8.02 5.02 28.34
C SER A 26 7.92 3.52 28.64
N VAL A 27 7.13 2.81 27.88
CA VAL A 27 7.26 1.36 27.80
C VAL A 27 7.88 1.04 26.44
N SER A 28 9.20 0.90 26.47
CA SER A 28 9.96 0.31 25.38
C SER A 28 9.64 -1.20 25.32
N LEU A 29 8.56 -1.55 24.69
CA LEU A 29 8.31 -2.93 24.26
C LEU A 29 9.02 -3.09 22.92
N HIS A 30 10.15 -3.80 22.94
CA HIS A 30 10.76 -4.34 21.73
C HIS A 30 9.77 -5.30 21.08
N THR A 31 8.97 -4.78 20.14
CA THR A 31 8.18 -5.61 19.26
C THR A 31 9.14 -6.27 18.27
N PRO A 32 9.06 -7.61 18.06
CA PRO A 32 9.93 -8.29 17.10
C PRO A 32 9.75 -7.69 15.70
N LEU A 33 10.87 -7.54 14.99
CA LEU A 33 10.99 -7.06 13.63
C LEU A 33 10.08 -7.84 12.68
N ALA A 34 8.97 -7.25 12.25
CA ALA A 34 8.22 -7.69 11.09
C ALA A 34 8.73 -6.89 9.89
N GLY A 35 9.35 -7.57 8.92
CA GLY A 35 9.66 -6.99 7.62
C GLY A 35 11.15 -6.74 7.34
N GLY A 36 11.84 -7.78 6.98
CA GLY A 36 13.19 -7.85 6.44
C GLY A 36 13.73 -9.25 6.68
N VAL A 37 14.48 -9.82 5.76
CA VAL A 37 15.23 -11.05 6.05
C VAL A 37 16.11 -10.72 7.26
N PRO A 38 15.93 -11.38 8.42
CA PRO A 38 16.77 -11.10 9.57
C PRO A 38 18.20 -11.40 9.17
N LEU A 39 19.08 -10.41 9.25
CA LEU A 39 20.49 -10.62 9.05
C LEU A 39 20.99 -11.59 10.12
N ASP A 40 21.85 -12.53 9.71
CA ASP A 40 22.54 -13.41 10.63
C ASP A 40 23.26 -12.58 11.71
N ILE A 41 23.29 -13.08 12.94
CA ILE A 41 23.97 -12.44 14.06
C ILE A 41 25.47 -12.16 13.75
N ASN A 42 26.07 -12.93 12.86
CA ASN A 42 27.44 -12.76 12.40
C ASN A 42 27.58 -11.75 11.24
N HIS A 43 26.49 -11.19 10.75
CA HIS A 43 26.56 -10.24 9.64
C HIS A 43 27.20 -8.93 10.10
N PRO A 44 28.11 -8.32 9.31
CA PRO A 44 28.83 -7.09 9.67
C PRO A 44 27.93 -5.93 10.13
N PHE A 45 26.70 -5.87 9.67
CA PHE A 45 25.70 -4.81 9.99
C PHE A 45 24.64 -5.27 10.97
N TYR A 46 24.74 -6.44 11.58
CA TYR A 46 23.70 -6.94 12.49
C TYR A 46 23.41 -5.98 13.64
N ASP A 47 24.43 -5.37 14.21
CA ASP A 47 24.33 -4.40 15.34
C ASP A 47 23.51 -3.17 14.99
N VAL A 48 23.49 -2.73 13.72
CA VAL A 48 22.67 -1.62 13.23
C VAL A 48 21.29 -2.12 12.76
N ALA A 49 21.28 -3.20 12.00
CA ALA A 49 20.07 -3.76 11.40
C ALA A 49 19.02 -4.18 12.45
N ARG A 50 19.47 -4.74 13.59
CA ARG A 50 18.59 -5.17 14.70
C ARG A 50 17.68 -4.07 15.25
N HIS A 51 18.06 -2.80 15.08
CA HIS A 51 17.23 -1.68 15.54
C HIS A 51 16.06 -1.38 14.61
N GLY A 52 16.09 -1.87 13.36
CA GLY A 52 15.04 -1.61 12.39
C GLY A 52 14.92 -0.14 11.96
N ILE A 53 16.03 0.60 12.01
CA ILE A 53 16.09 2.01 11.58
C ILE A 53 15.81 2.12 10.09
N VAL A 54 16.43 1.24 9.29
CA VAL A 54 16.25 1.13 7.84
C VAL A 54 15.55 -0.18 7.53
N GLN A 55 14.44 -0.11 6.84
CA GLN A 55 13.65 -1.29 6.47
C GLN A 55 13.22 -1.19 5.00
N VAL A 56 13.22 -2.30 4.32
CA VAL A 56 12.67 -2.42 2.97
C VAL A 56 11.25 -2.93 3.08
N ALA A 57 10.31 -2.14 2.60
CA ALA A 57 8.90 -2.50 2.55
C ALA A 57 8.55 -3.11 1.17
N GLY A 58 7.27 -3.24 0.89
CA GLY A 58 6.78 -3.65 -0.42
C GLY A 58 7.10 -2.67 -1.54
N ASP A 59 6.27 -2.68 -2.56
CA ASP A 59 6.38 -1.80 -3.71
C ASP A 59 5.25 -0.77 -3.71
N ASP A 60 5.48 0.36 -4.34
CA ASP A 60 4.41 1.32 -4.60
C ASP A 60 3.50 0.88 -5.76
N ASN A 61 2.54 1.70 -6.11
CA ASN A 61 1.59 1.41 -7.20
C ASN A 61 2.26 1.30 -8.59
N TYR A 62 3.54 1.64 -8.69
CA TYR A 62 4.34 1.59 -9.93
C TYR A 62 5.42 0.49 -9.89
N GLY A 63 5.42 -0.37 -8.89
CA GLY A 63 6.44 -1.41 -8.69
C GLY A 63 7.80 -0.86 -8.23
N ARG A 64 7.85 0.38 -7.69
CA ARG A 64 9.06 0.97 -7.17
C ARG A 64 9.24 0.60 -5.71
N LYS A 65 10.43 0.13 -5.35
CA LYS A 65 10.74 -0.32 -4.00
C LYS A 65 10.59 0.81 -2.97
N LEU A 66 9.93 0.50 -1.84
CA LEU A 66 9.78 1.40 -0.72
C LEU A 66 10.86 1.11 0.32
N VAL A 67 11.70 2.10 0.61
CA VAL A 67 12.69 2.04 1.69
C VAL A 67 12.26 3.01 2.78
N ILE A 68 12.26 2.53 4.01
CA ILE A 68 11.77 3.28 5.18
C ILE A 68 12.93 3.57 6.10
N PHE A 69 13.03 4.82 6.55
CA PHE A 69 13.95 5.25 7.60
C PHE A 69 13.16 5.80 8.78
N SER A 70 13.35 5.21 9.98
CA SER A 70 12.56 5.53 11.17
C SER A 70 13.43 6.09 12.29
N CYS A 71 13.32 7.39 12.58
CA CYS A 71 14.12 8.03 13.64
C CYS A 71 13.76 7.53 15.04
N CYS A 72 12.50 7.16 15.30
CA CYS A 72 12.09 6.59 16.59
C CYS A 72 12.78 5.26 16.94
N ARG A 73 13.38 4.61 15.95
CA ARG A 73 14.16 3.37 16.11
C ARG A 73 15.64 3.62 16.38
N MET A 74 16.10 4.87 16.28
CA MET A 74 17.51 5.21 16.52
C MET A 74 17.81 5.22 18.02
N PRO A 75 18.74 4.38 18.49
CA PRO A 75 19.23 4.46 19.87
C PRO A 75 20.06 5.74 20.09
N PRO A 76 20.37 6.09 21.34
CA PRO A 76 21.26 7.20 21.63
C PRO A 76 22.61 7.07 20.91
N SER A 77 23.23 8.21 20.55
CA SER A 77 24.45 8.27 19.73
C SER A 77 25.66 7.53 20.31
N HIS A 78 25.70 7.33 21.63
CA HIS A 78 26.75 6.54 22.28
C HIS A 78 26.58 5.02 22.07
N GLN A 79 25.39 4.56 21.64
CA GLN A 79 25.07 3.15 21.36
C GLN A 79 25.00 2.85 19.87
N LEU A 80 24.97 3.88 19.01
CA LEU A 80 24.86 3.73 17.56
C LEU A 80 26.06 4.34 16.85
N ASN A 81 26.80 3.52 16.13
CA ASN A 81 27.83 4.02 15.23
C ASN A 81 27.18 4.59 13.94
N HIS A 82 27.08 5.92 13.88
CA HIS A 82 26.47 6.62 12.74
C HIS A 82 27.20 6.36 11.41
N ARG A 83 28.52 6.15 11.42
CA ARG A 83 29.26 5.77 10.21
C ARG A 83 28.77 4.43 9.69
N LYS A 84 28.65 3.45 10.59
CA LYS A 84 28.16 2.11 10.25
C LYS A 84 26.69 2.13 9.82
N LEU A 85 25.88 3.04 10.39
CA LEU A 85 24.52 3.30 9.92
C LEU A 85 24.50 3.79 8.46
N LEU A 86 25.40 4.67 8.07
CA LEU A 86 25.51 5.16 6.70
C LEU A 86 25.93 4.04 5.74
N GLU A 87 26.91 3.24 6.15
CA GLU A 87 27.36 2.07 5.39
C GLU A 87 26.24 1.03 5.21
N TYR A 88 25.47 0.79 6.28
CA TYR A 88 24.30 -0.11 6.21
C TYR A 88 23.17 0.44 5.33
N LEU A 89 22.89 1.75 5.41
CA LEU A 89 21.91 2.40 4.52
C LEU A 89 22.35 2.26 3.06
N LYS A 90 23.62 2.47 2.77
CA LYS A 90 24.20 2.31 1.43
C LYS A 90 24.10 0.86 0.97
N TYR A 91 24.52 -0.10 1.79
CA TYR A 91 24.38 -1.54 1.53
C TYR A 91 22.94 -1.94 1.21
N THR A 92 21.98 -1.42 1.96
CA THR A 92 20.55 -1.68 1.72
C THR A 92 20.08 -1.08 0.39
N LEU A 93 20.46 0.16 0.10
CA LEU A 93 20.07 0.84 -1.13
C LEU A 93 20.72 0.25 -2.36
N ASP A 94 21.97 -0.24 -2.28
CA ASP A 94 22.70 -0.84 -3.41
C ASP A 94 21.95 -2.01 -4.05
N GLN A 95 21.09 -2.68 -3.31
CA GLN A 95 20.25 -3.77 -3.82
C GLN A 95 19.14 -3.28 -4.76
N TYR A 96 18.78 -2.00 -4.71
CA TYR A 96 17.59 -1.46 -5.41
C TYR A 96 17.90 -0.25 -6.29
N VAL A 97 19.05 0.42 -6.13
CA VAL A 97 19.33 1.71 -6.78
C VAL A 97 19.52 1.65 -8.29
N GLU A 98 19.66 0.48 -8.89
CA GLU A 98 19.67 0.31 -10.35
C GLU A 98 18.26 0.51 -10.96
N SER A 99 17.23 0.42 -10.15
CA SER A 99 15.84 0.72 -10.49
C SER A 99 15.32 1.94 -9.72
N ASP A 100 14.16 2.45 -10.13
CA ASP A 100 13.49 3.54 -9.44
C ASP A 100 13.02 3.09 -8.04
N TYR A 101 13.25 3.92 -7.04
CA TYR A 101 12.83 3.66 -5.66
C TYR A 101 12.30 4.90 -4.96
N ILE A 102 11.67 4.68 -3.82
CA ILE A 102 11.09 5.72 -2.96
C ILE A 102 11.66 5.57 -1.56
N LEU A 103 11.95 6.69 -0.91
CA LEU A 103 12.36 6.74 0.49
C LEU A 103 11.27 7.43 1.32
N VAL A 104 10.87 6.78 2.42
CA VAL A 104 9.95 7.35 3.42
C VAL A 104 10.73 7.56 4.71
N TYR A 105 10.84 8.80 5.13
CA TYR A 105 11.56 9.21 6.33
C TYR A 105 10.55 9.62 7.43
N PHE A 106 10.47 8.81 8.49
CA PHE A 106 9.69 9.14 9.68
C PHE A 106 10.54 9.95 10.64
N HIS A 107 10.24 11.25 10.72
CA HIS A 107 11.01 12.20 11.52
C HIS A 107 10.75 12.06 13.03
N TYR A 108 9.57 11.61 13.44
CA TYR A 108 9.23 11.43 14.84
C TYR A 108 10.28 10.58 15.58
N GLY A 109 10.66 11.03 16.77
CA GLY A 109 11.67 10.36 17.61
C GLY A 109 13.11 10.79 17.33
N LEU A 110 13.36 11.71 16.40
CA LEU A 110 14.68 12.35 16.31
C LEU A 110 14.88 13.28 17.52
N LYS A 111 16.00 13.11 18.22
CA LYS A 111 16.35 13.84 19.45
C LYS A 111 17.81 14.26 19.40
N SER A 112 18.18 15.24 20.23
CA SER A 112 19.57 15.67 20.41
C SER A 112 20.49 14.51 20.83
N SER A 113 19.94 13.53 21.55
CA SER A 113 20.67 12.35 22.02
C SER A 113 20.94 11.30 20.95
N ASN A 114 20.18 11.28 19.82
CA ASN A 114 20.31 10.27 18.77
C ASN A 114 20.58 10.84 17.37
N LYS A 115 20.51 12.15 17.19
CA LYS A 115 20.72 12.77 15.88
C LYS A 115 22.15 12.60 15.38
N PRO A 116 22.36 12.36 14.07
CA PRO A 116 23.67 12.48 13.46
C PRO A 116 24.18 13.93 13.47
N SER A 117 25.51 14.10 13.40
CA SER A 117 26.11 15.43 13.26
C SER A 117 25.82 16.03 11.86
N LEU A 118 25.90 17.36 11.74
CA LEU A 118 25.74 18.03 10.43
C LEU A 118 26.84 17.58 9.45
N SER A 119 28.06 17.36 9.92
CA SER A 119 29.15 16.82 9.11
C SER A 119 28.83 15.42 8.58
N TRP A 120 28.18 14.57 9.38
CA TRP A 120 27.71 13.26 8.94
C TRP A 120 26.69 13.38 7.81
N LEU A 121 25.71 14.27 7.94
CA LEU A 121 24.70 14.50 6.90
C LEU A 121 25.33 15.02 5.60
N GLN A 122 26.32 15.91 5.69
CA GLN A 122 27.07 16.37 4.52
C GLN A 122 27.82 15.22 3.83
N ASN A 123 28.49 14.39 4.61
CA ASN A 123 29.22 13.23 4.09
C ASN A 123 28.25 12.21 3.47
N ALA A 124 27.14 11.93 4.13
CA ALA A 124 26.08 11.07 3.59
C ALA A 124 25.61 11.55 2.22
N TYR A 125 25.29 12.86 2.09
CA TYR A 125 24.88 13.42 0.81
C TYR A 125 25.95 13.34 -0.28
N LYS A 126 27.24 13.44 0.07
CA LYS A 126 28.36 13.28 -0.87
C LYS A 126 28.58 11.84 -1.27
N GLU A 127 28.47 10.89 -0.32
CA GLU A 127 28.68 9.47 -0.57
C GLU A 127 27.60 8.83 -1.44
N PHE A 128 26.37 9.34 -1.36
CA PHE A 128 25.34 8.95 -2.32
C PHE A 128 25.60 9.62 -3.67
N ASP A 129 26.21 8.85 -4.58
CA ASP A 129 26.56 9.29 -5.91
C ASP A 129 25.33 9.60 -6.81
N ARG A 130 25.58 9.81 -8.10
CA ARG A 130 24.55 10.17 -9.06
C ARG A 130 23.46 9.11 -9.20
N LYS A 131 23.77 7.80 -9.11
CA LYS A 131 22.79 6.72 -9.32
C LYS A 131 21.70 6.75 -8.22
N TYR A 132 22.09 6.89 -6.96
CA TYR A 132 21.14 6.99 -5.85
C TYR A 132 20.21 8.21 -5.99
N LYS A 133 20.77 9.38 -6.31
CA LYS A 133 20.01 10.62 -6.48
C LYS A 133 19.13 10.62 -7.72
N LYS A 134 19.58 9.98 -8.83
CA LYS A 134 18.82 9.89 -10.08
C LYS A 134 17.60 9.00 -9.93
N ASN A 135 17.79 7.80 -9.38
CA ASN A 135 16.77 6.76 -9.32
C ASN A 135 15.83 6.91 -8.11
N LEU A 136 16.17 7.71 -7.11
CA LEU A 136 15.19 8.17 -6.12
C LEU A 136 14.11 8.99 -6.83
N LYS A 137 12.83 8.57 -6.75
CA LYS A 137 11.70 9.29 -7.35
C LYS A 137 11.03 10.25 -6.38
N ALA A 138 10.91 9.86 -5.12
CA ALA A 138 10.38 10.72 -4.06
C ALA A 138 11.04 10.41 -2.72
N LEU A 139 11.23 11.44 -1.92
CA LEU A 139 11.58 11.39 -0.51
C LEU A 139 10.42 11.99 0.28
N TYR A 140 9.62 11.15 0.92
CA TYR A 140 8.56 11.59 1.80
C TYR A 140 9.10 11.85 3.19
N VAL A 141 9.00 13.09 3.66
CA VAL A 141 9.37 13.49 5.02
C VAL A 141 8.09 13.61 5.84
N VAL A 142 7.86 12.65 6.71
CA VAL A 142 6.63 12.53 7.50
C VAL A 142 6.79 13.25 8.83
N HIS A 143 5.76 14.02 9.23
CA HIS A 143 5.74 14.90 10.40
C HIS A 143 6.92 15.89 10.40
N PRO A 144 7.09 16.69 9.32
CA PRO A 144 8.20 17.63 9.24
C PRO A 144 8.07 18.70 10.32
N THR A 145 9.19 19.01 10.98
CA THR A 145 9.29 20.05 12.00
C THR A 145 10.03 21.28 11.48
N ASN A 146 10.09 22.34 12.28
CA ASN A 146 10.89 23.53 11.94
C ASN A 146 12.39 23.18 11.87
N PHE A 147 12.85 22.25 12.68
CA PHE A 147 14.23 21.74 12.61
C PHE A 147 14.55 21.23 11.18
N ILE A 148 13.72 20.37 10.62
CA ILE A 148 13.94 19.84 9.26
C ILE A 148 13.95 20.94 8.21
N ARG A 149 13.07 21.95 8.34
CA ARG A 149 13.02 23.09 7.41
C ARG A 149 14.29 23.94 7.47
N ILE A 150 14.82 24.18 8.67
CA ILE A 150 16.07 24.90 8.86
C ILE A 150 17.24 24.07 8.34
N LEU A 151 17.28 22.78 8.66
CA LEU A 151 18.27 21.84 8.15
C LEU A 151 18.30 21.85 6.63
N TRP A 152 17.13 21.85 5.98
CA TRP A 152 17.02 21.98 4.54
C TRP A 152 17.65 23.27 4.00
N ASN A 153 17.45 24.40 4.70
CA ASN A 153 18.05 25.69 4.29
C ASN A 153 19.58 25.67 4.44
N ILE A 154 20.13 24.98 5.46
CA ILE A 154 21.58 24.80 5.63
C ILE A 154 22.16 24.01 4.46
N PHE A 155 21.47 22.95 4.02
CA PHE A 155 21.94 22.07 2.95
C PHE A 155 21.56 22.53 1.53
N LYS A 156 20.66 23.49 1.38
CA LYS A 156 20.17 23.99 0.09
C LYS A 156 21.29 24.34 -0.90
N PRO A 157 22.42 24.98 -0.50
CA PRO A 157 23.53 25.28 -1.42
C PRO A 157 24.23 24.01 -1.96
N LEU A 158 24.14 22.88 -1.24
CA LEU A 158 24.78 21.61 -1.61
C LEU A 158 23.85 20.71 -2.43
N ILE A 159 22.55 20.96 -2.35
CA ILE A 159 21.51 20.13 -2.94
C ILE A 159 21.14 20.62 -4.33
N SER A 160 21.15 19.72 -5.32
CA SER A 160 20.71 20.08 -6.67
C SER A 160 19.21 20.44 -6.71
N HIS A 161 18.84 21.38 -7.57
CA HIS A 161 17.44 21.74 -7.77
C HIS A 161 16.54 20.55 -8.15
N LYS A 162 17.08 19.61 -8.96
CA LYS A 162 16.37 18.38 -9.35
C LYS A 162 16.10 17.47 -8.18
N PHE A 163 17.03 17.36 -7.24
CA PHE A 163 16.83 16.57 -6.02
C PHE A 163 15.83 17.25 -5.09
N GLY A 164 15.89 18.56 -4.94
CA GLY A 164 14.95 19.31 -4.12
C GLY A 164 13.49 19.09 -4.51
N LYS A 165 13.20 18.92 -5.80
CA LYS A 165 11.84 18.65 -6.30
C LYS A 165 11.31 17.25 -5.91
N LYS A 166 12.18 16.34 -5.45
CA LYS A 166 11.79 14.99 -5.02
C LYS A 166 11.40 14.91 -3.55
N VAL A 167 11.65 15.97 -2.77
CA VAL A 167 11.31 16.02 -1.35
C VAL A 167 9.89 16.49 -1.18
N ILE A 168 9.07 15.67 -0.54
CA ILE A 168 7.65 15.91 -0.30
C ILE A 168 7.41 15.86 1.20
N TYR A 169 6.92 16.97 1.74
CA TYR A 169 6.54 17.05 3.15
C TYR A 169 5.13 16.53 3.37
N VAL A 170 4.97 15.65 4.35
CA VAL A 170 3.72 15.01 4.71
C VAL A 170 3.44 15.29 6.18
N ASN A 171 2.43 16.10 6.47
CA ASN A 171 2.13 16.52 7.84
C ASN A 171 1.40 15.44 8.63
N TYR A 172 0.63 14.58 7.96
CA TYR A 172 -0.13 13.49 8.57
C TYR A 172 0.01 12.20 7.76
N LEU A 173 -0.05 11.07 8.45
CA LEU A 173 0.01 9.76 7.81
C LEU A 173 -1.10 9.54 6.77
N SER A 174 -2.25 10.20 6.92
CA SER A 174 -3.34 10.13 5.94
C SER A 174 -2.94 10.66 4.57
N GLU A 175 -2.06 11.66 4.50
CA GLU A 175 -1.58 12.23 3.25
C GLU A 175 -0.70 11.24 2.47
N LEU A 176 0.01 10.33 3.15
CA LEU A 176 0.77 9.26 2.48
C LEU A 176 -0.12 8.33 1.65
N ARG A 177 -1.36 8.11 2.07
CA ARG A 177 -2.31 7.26 1.34
C ARG A 177 -2.64 7.81 -0.06
N GLU A 178 -2.51 9.10 -0.25
CA GLU A 178 -2.74 9.74 -1.55
C GLU A 178 -1.60 9.47 -2.54
N HIS A 179 -0.42 9.12 -2.02
CA HIS A 179 0.81 8.99 -2.80
C HIS A 179 1.32 7.56 -2.90
N LEU A 180 1.10 6.75 -1.87
CA LEU A 180 1.69 5.42 -1.72
C LEU A 180 0.64 4.37 -1.36
N ASN A 181 0.96 3.12 -1.65
CA ASN A 181 0.21 2.00 -1.10
C ASN A 181 0.50 1.89 0.40
N TYR A 182 -0.35 2.54 1.21
CA TYR A 182 -0.17 2.69 2.65
C TYR A 182 -0.05 1.34 3.38
N ASP A 183 -0.77 0.33 2.88
CA ASP A 183 -0.83 -0.99 3.52
C ASP A 183 0.48 -1.79 3.36
N GLN A 184 1.35 -1.38 2.45
CA GLN A 184 2.69 -1.94 2.28
C GLN A 184 3.77 -1.23 3.12
N LEU A 185 3.42 -0.13 3.78
CA LEU A 185 4.36 0.61 4.61
C LEU A 185 4.53 -0.05 5.98
N ILE A 186 5.78 -0.19 6.41
CA ILE A 186 6.11 -0.62 7.77
C ILE A 186 6.17 0.64 8.64
N ILE A 187 5.05 0.99 9.27
CA ILE A 187 4.96 2.20 10.10
C ILE A 187 5.12 1.81 11.57
N PRO A 188 6.11 2.34 12.29
CA PRO A 188 6.24 2.10 13.73
C PRO A 188 4.99 2.54 14.50
N SER A 189 4.58 1.75 15.49
CA SER A 189 3.40 2.04 16.32
C SER A 189 3.49 3.39 17.02
N GLU A 190 4.70 3.80 17.37
CA GLU A 190 4.99 5.10 18.00
C GLU A 190 4.67 6.27 17.07
N VAL A 191 4.96 6.12 15.77
CA VAL A 191 4.63 7.12 14.73
C VAL A 191 3.12 7.22 14.53
N ILE A 192 2.41 6.10 14.55
CA ILE A 192 0.94 6.07 14.44
C ILE A 192 0.31 6.80 15.62
N ARG A 193 0.73 6.47 16.86
CA ARG A 193 0.24 7.13 18.07
C ARG A 193 0.54 8.64 18.09
N TYR A 194 1.69 9.03 17.61
CA TYR A 194 2.04 10.44 17.48
C TYR A 194 1.15 11.17 16.48
N ASP A 195 0.89 10.58 15.30
CA ASP A 195 -0.02 11.13 14.29
C ASP A 195 -1.44 11.34 14.85
N GLU A 196 -1.95 10.38 15.61
CA GLU A 196 -3.25 10.47 16.27
C GLU A 196 -3.31 11.63 17.27
N LYS A 197 -2.27 11.76 18.12
CA LYS A 197 -2.18 12.84 19.10
C LYS A 197 -1.98 14.21 18.45
N LEU A 198 -1.16 14.27 17.39
CA LEU A 198 -0.95 15.50 16.62
C LEU A 198 -2.25 16.01 15.99
N ARG A 199 -3.11 15.10 15.54
CA ARG A 199 -4.45 15.45 15.04
C ARG A 199 -5.37 15.94 16.16
N ALA A 200 -5.31 15.31 17.33
CA ALA A 200 -6.12 15.68 18.48
C ALA A 200 -5.72 17.05 19.08
N SER A 201 -4.43 17.41 19.05
CA SER A 201 -3.90 18.64 19.68
C SER A 201 -4.12 19.92 18.89
N ARG A 202 -4.42 19.85 17.59
CA ARG A 202 -4.79 21.04 16.83
C ARG A 202 -6.15 21.56 17.29
N LYS A 203 -6.12 22.67 18.00
CA LYS A 203 -7.20 23.37 18.69
C LYS A 203 -8.49 23.44 17.86
N GLY A 204 -9.51 22.87 18.47
CA GLY A 204 -10.88 22.95 18.06
C GLY A 204 -11.63 21.71 18.54
N GLY A 205 -11.58 21.40 19.85
CA GLY A 205 -12.28 20.27 20.46
C GLY A 205 -11.81 18.89 19.96
N PRO A 206 -12.15 17.77 20.63
CA PRO A 206 -12.04 16.47 19.97
C PRO A 206 -12.59 16.67 18.57
N PRO A 207 -11.84 16.33 17.46
CA PRO A 207 -12.44 16.49 16.16
C PRO A 207 -13.82 15.86 16.33
N ARG A 208 -14.86 16.70 16.41
CA ARG A 208 -16.19 16.24 16.06
C ARG A 208 -15.89 15.44 14.84
N PRO A 209 -16.11 14.06 14.90
CA PRO A 209 -15.73 13.21 13.80
C PRO A 209 -16.04 14.05 12.60
N ALA A 210 -14.97 14.51 11.88
CA ALA A 210 -15.08 15.61 10.95
C ALA A 210 -16.37 15.28 10.31
N LYS A 211 -17.40 16.15 10.47
CA LYS A 211 -18.68 15.85 9.85
C LYS A 211 -18.21 15.69 8.44
N THR A 212 -17.89 14.46 8.11
CA THR A 212 -17.60 14.03 6.75
C THR A 212 -18.76 14.66 6.08
N PRO A 213 -18.53 15.75 5.27
CA PRO A 213 -19.63 16.51 4.72
C PRO A 213 -20.58 15.42 4.32
N PRO A 214 -21.83 15.38 4.84
CA PRO A 214 -22.68 14.18 4.85
C PRO A 214 -22.47 13.54 3.53
N PRO A 215 -22.02 12.28 3.44
CA PRO A 215 -21.34 11.71 2.27
C PRO A 215 -22.14 12.17 1.08
N ARG A 216 -21.53 13.02 0.24
CA ARG A 216 -22.27 13.68 -0.86
C ARG A 216 -23.06 12.57 -1.49
N PRO A 217 -24.38 12.68 -1.59
CA PRO A 217 -25.16 11.58 -2.14
C PRO A 217 -24.45 11.13 -3.42
N PRO A 218 -24.22 9.83 -3.62
CA PRO A 218 -23.50 9.32 -4.77
C PRO A 218 -24.04 10.01 -6.04
N LEU A 219 -23.18 10.37 -6.96
CA LEU A 219 -23.60 10.89 -8.25
C LEU A 219 -24.63 9.92 -8.86
N PRO A 220 -25.66 10.39 -9.58
CA PRO A 220 -26.73 9.50 -10.10
C PRO A 220 -26.22 8.29 -10.85
N GLN A 221 -25.07 8.39 -11.51
CA GLN A 221 -24.43 7.34 -12.30
C GLN A 221 -23.13 6.81 -11.69
N GLN A 222 -22.85 7.12 -10.41
CA GLN A 222 -21.60 6.72 -9.77
C GLN A 222 -21.38 5.21 -9.82
N GLN A 223 -20.16 4.81 -10.23
CA GLN A 223 -19.76 3.40 -10.34
C GLN A 223 -18.69 3.01 -9.33
N PHE A 224 -17.78 3.92 -8.96
CA PHE A 224 -16.67 3.66 -8.04
C PHE A 224 -16.99 4.16 -6.62
N GLY A 225 -16.50 3.45 -5.61
CA GLY A 225 -16.68 3.83 -4.21
C GLY A 225 -18.10 3.62 -3.66
N VAL A 226 -18.94 2.86 -4.36
CA VAL A 226 -20.33 2.54 -3.97
C VAL A 226 -20.53 1.03 -3.86
N GLY A 227 -21.48 0.59 -3.02
CA GLY A 227 -21.72 -0.83 -2.78
C GLY A 227 -22.44 -1.55 -3.93
N LEU A 228 -22.30 -2.87 -3.98
CA LEU A 228 -22.92 -3.71 -5.00
C LEU A 228 -24.43 -3.53 -5.07
N GLN A 229 -25.11 -3.41 -3.93
CA GLN A 229 -26.56 -3.21 -3.89
C GLN A 229 -26.99 -1.88 -4.53
N TYR A 230 -26.18 -0.81 -4.31
CA TYR A 230 -26.41 0.48 -4.97
C TYR A 230 -26.30 0.34 -6.50
N LEU A 231 -25.23 -0.34 -6.96
CA LEU A 231 -25.00 -0.56 -8.40
C LEU A 231 -26.12 -1.37 -9.04
N ARG A 232 -26.60 -2.42 -8.37
CA ARG A 232 -27.74 -3.24 -8.83
C ARG A 232 -29.00 -2.39 -8.97
N ASN A 233 -29.31 -1.57 -7.95
CA ASN A 233 -30.50 -0.72 -7.94
C ASN A 233 -30.47 0.35 -9.05
N LYS A 234 -29.28 0.84 -9.40
CA LYS A 234 -29.08 1.84 -10.46
C LYS A 234 -28.96 1.23 -11.86
N GLY A 235 -28.49 -0.01 -11.95
CA GLY A 235 -28.28 -0.74 -13.20
C GLY A 235 -29.51 -1.51 -13.68
N ASN A 236 -30.73 -1.08 -13.34
CA ASN A 236 -31.99 -1.75 -13.73
C ASN A 236 -32.05 -3.24 -13.33
N GLY A 237 -31.39 -3.61 -12.24
CA GLY A 237 -31.34 -4.96 -11.72
C GLY A 237 -30.21 -5.83 -12.28
N ASP A 238 -29.35 -5.30 -13.12
CA ASP A 238 -28.15 -6.00 -13.58
C ASP A 238 -27.32 -6.50 -12.38
N LEU A 239 -27.01 -7.78 -12.38
CA LEU A 239 -26.28 -8.42 -11.28
C LEU A 239 -24.78 -8.14 -11.35
N ILE A 240 -24.23 -8.02 -12.56
CA ILE A 240 -22.80 -7.73 -12.76
C ILE A 240 -22.62 -6.22 -12.94
N PRO A 241 -21.80 -5.57 -12.09
CA PRO A 241 -21.53 -4.14 -12.21
C PRO A 241 -21.03 -3.75 -13.61
N LEU A 242 -21.48 -2.61 -14.12
CA LEU A 242 -21.16 -2.13 -15.48
C LEU A 242 -19.65 -2.09 -15.74
N VAL A 243 -18.87 -1.55 -14.79
CA VAL A 243 -17.41 -1.48 -14.92
C VAL A 243 -16.81 -2.87 -15.10
N MET A 244 -17.22 -3.83 -14.27
CA MET A 244 -16.72 -5.20 -14.34
C MET A 244 -17.11 -5.87 -15.66
N ARG A 245 -18.36 -5.72 -16.08
CA ARG A 245 -18.84 -6.30 -17.33
C ARG A 245 -18.06 -5.77 -18.54
N GLN A 246 -17.88 -4.46 -18.64
CA GLN A 246 -17.21 -3.84 -19.79
C GLN A 246 -15.71 -4.16 -19.82
N THR A 247 -15.04 -4.10 -18.67
CA THR A 247 -13.61 -4.43 -18.61
C THR A 247 -13.34 -5.89 -18.90
N VAL A 248 -14.14 -6.80 -18.34
CA VAL A 248 -14.01 -8.25 -18.58
C VAL A 248 -14.30 -8.58 -20.05
N LEU A 249 -15.34 -8.00 -20.64
CA LEU A 249 -15.68 -8.23 -22.05
C LEU A 249 -14.51 -7.81 -22.97
N PHE A 250 -13.97 -6.61 -22.77
CA PHE A 250 -12.84 -6.13 -23.55
C PHE A 250 -11.60 -7.03 -23.36
N LEU A 251 -11.24 -7.33 -22.13
CA LEU A 251 -10.07 -8.15 -21.81
C LEU A 251 -10.18 -9.56 -22.37
N LYS A 252 -11.37 -10.17 -22.30
CA LYS A 252 -11.64 -11.48 -22.88
C LYS A 252 -11.44 -11.49 -24.39
N GLN A 253 -11.88 -10.44 -25.08
CA GLN A 253 -11.83 -10.36 -26.53
C GLN A 253 -10.45 -9.99 -27.08
N LYS A 254 -9.69 -9.17 -26.36
CA LYS A 254 -8.49 -8.50 -26.88
C LYS A 254 -7.19 -8.81 -26.13
N ALA A 255 -7.24 -9.21 -24.85
CA ALA A 255 -6.07 -9.16 -23.99
C ALA A 255 -5.69 -10.49 -23.32
N LEU A 256 -6.32 -11.62 -23.63
CA LEU A 256 -6.01 -12.90 -22.96
C LEU A 256 -4.54 -13.33 -23.12
N HIS A 257 -3.89 -12.95 -24.22
CA HIS A 257 -2.49 -13.27 -24.49
C HIS A 257 -1.52 -12.15 -24.11
N THR A 258 -2.00 -11.03 -23.56
CA THR A 258 -1.17 -9.88 -23.20
C THR A 258 -0.27 -10.22 -22.03
N GLU A 259 1.05 -10.16 -22.24
CA GLU A 259 2.05 -10.50 -21.22
C GLU A 259 1.96 -9.60 -20.01
N GLY A 260 1.90 -10.19 -18.82
CA GLY A 260 1.81 -9.48 -17.55
C GLY A 260 0.46 -8.81 -17.31
N LEU A 261 -0.62 -9.31 -17.95
CA LEU A 261 -1.99 -8.84 -17.74
C LEU A 261 -2.29 -8.80 -16.22
N PHE A 262 -2.85 -7.72 -15.74
CA PHE A 262 -3.07 -7.39 -14.32
C PHE A 262 -1.79 -7.10 -13.48
N ARG A 263 -0.62 -7.51 -13.92
CA ARG A 263 0.65 -7.27 -13.22
C ARG A 263 1.25 -5.90 -13.57
N ARG A 264 1.14 -5.50 -14.84
CA ARG A 264 1.66 -4.21 -15.31
C ARG A 264 0.74 -3.07 -14.88
N SER A 265 1.34 -1.91 -14.61
CA SER A 265 0.63 -0.66 -14.30
C SER A 265 0.26 0.10 -15.58
N ALA A 266 -0.72 0.98 -15.48
CA ALA A 266 -1.11 1.92 -16.53
C ALA A 266 -0.95 3.38 -16.04
N ASN A 267 -1.08 4.34 -16.95
CA ASN A 267 -0.99 5.76 -16.61
C ASN A 267 -2.11 6.16 -15.64
N ILE A 268 -1.73 6.60 -14.45
CA ILE A 268 -2.67 6.91 -13.37
C ILE A 268 -3.62 8.08 -13.72
N GLN A 269 -3.18 9.04 -14.52
CA GLN A 269 -4.03 10.16 -14.93
C GLN A 269 -5.14 9.67 -15.86
N VAL A 270 -4.81 8.75 -16.78
CA VAL A 270 -5.79 8.09 -17.65
C VAL A 270 -6.78 7.27 -16.82
N ILE A 271 -6.31 6.52 -15.83
CA ILE A 271 -7.17 5.75 -14.93
C ILE A 271 -8.15 6.66 -14.19
N LYS A 272 -7.68 7.77 -13.59
CA LYS A 272 -8.53 8.74 -12.88
C LYS A 272 -9.56 9.40 -13.82
N GLU A 273 -9.17 9.72 -15.04
CA GLU A 273 -10.10 10.28 -16.02
C GLU A 273 -11.19 9.28 -16.42
N ILE A 274 -10.84 8.02 -16.64
CA ILE A 274 -11.80 6.94 -16.93
C ILE A 274 -12.75 6.73 -15.76
N GLN A 275 -12.24 6.72 -14.50
CA GLN A 275 -13.09 6.63 -13.30
C GLN A 275 -14.09 7.78 -13.24
N LYS A 276 -13.63 9.01 -13.52
CA LYS A 276 -14.49 10.19 -13.55
C LYS A 276 -15.58 10.07 -14.63
N GLN A 277 -15.22 9.60 -15.82
CA GLN A 277 -16.16 9.38 -16.90
C GLN A 277 -17.23 8.34 -16.52
N TYR A 278 -16.83 7.20 -15.92
CA TYR A 278 -17.77 6.21 -15.40
C TYR A 278 -18.73 6.80 -14.36
N ASN A 279 -18.20 7.59 -13.41
CA ASN A 279 -19.02 8.22 -12.36
C ASN A 279 -19.99 9.30 -12.90
N LEU A 280 -19.72 9.82 -14.10
CA LEU A 280 -20.60 10.74 -14.82
C LEU A 280 -21.54 10.04 -15.81
N GLY A 281 -21.49 8.70 -15.89
CA GLY A 281 -22.29 7.92 -16.83
C GLY A 281 -21.91 8.10 -18.30
N LYS A 282 -20.68 8.54 -18.57
CA LYS A 282 -20.18 8.68 -19.93
C LYS A 282 -19.77 7.33 -20.52
N PRO A 283 -19.98 7.11 -21.81
CA PRO A 283 -19.54 5.88 -22.46
C PRO A 283 -18.02 5.80 -22.50
N ILE A 284 -17.47 4.61 -22.23
CA ILE A 284 -16.04 4.32 -22.29
C ILE A 284 -15.81 3.35 -23.46
N LYS A 285 -14.83 3.67 -24.30
CA LYS A 285 -14.35 2.82 -25.39
C LYS A 285 -12.87 2.55 -25.15
N PHE A 286 -12.55 1.37 -24.64
CA PHE A 286 -11.17 1.01 -24.30
C PHE A 286 -10.26 0.93 -25.52
N GLU A 287 -10.80 0.68 -26.70
CA GLU A 287 -10.08 0.65 -27.97
C GLU A 287 -9.37 1.97 -28.29
N GLU A 288 -9.95 3.09 -27.86
CA GLU A 288 -9.40 4.44 -28.13
C GLU A 288 -8.11 4.73 -27.34
N TYR A 289 -7.82 3.96 -26.28
CA TYR A 289 -6.64 4.18 -25.41
C TYR A 289 -5.39 3.43 -25.88
N GLY A 290 -5.53 2.41 -26.70
CA GLY A 290 -4.41 1.65 -27.27
C GLY A 290 -3.52 0.91 -26.26
N ASP A 291 -3.98 0.73 -25.00
CA ASP A 291 -3.27 0.03 -23.93
C ASP A 291 -4.21 -0.95 -23.22
N GLU A 292 -3.98 -2.24 -23.42
CA GLU A 292 -4.79 -3.33 -22.85
C GLU A 292 -4.65 -3.45 -21.32
N HIS A 293 -3.62 -2.83 -20.72
CA HIS A 293 -3.46 -2.79 -19.27
C HIS A 293 -4.41 -1.81 -18.60
N ILE A 294 -4.93 -0.82 -19.32
CA ILE A 294 -5.88 0.16 -18.77
C ILE A 294 -7.14 -0.50 -18.21
N PRO A 295 -7.92 -1.29 -18.99
CA PRO A 295 -9.10 -1.98 -18.45
C PRO A 295 -8.75 -2.97 -17.33
N ALA A 296 -7.57 -3.59 -17.36
CA ALA A 296 -7.11 -4.46 -16.28
C ALA A 296 -6.89 -3.68 -14.96
N VAL A 297 -6.28 -2.50 -15.03
CA VAL A 297 -6.09 -1.62 -13.85
C VAL A 297 -7.44 -1.06 -13.37
N ILE A 298 -8.35 -0.70 -14.28
CA ILE A 298 -9.70 -0.23 -13.95
C ILE A 298 -10.48 -1.30 -13.17
N LEU A 299 -10.44 -2.57 -13.62
CA LEU A 299 -11.10 -3.68 -12.92
C LEU A 299 -10.56 -3.85 -11.49
N LYS A 300 -9.24 -3.86 -11.30
CA LYS A 300 -8.65 -3.97 -9.96
C LYS A 300 -9.00 -2.76 -9.08
N THR A 301 -8.99 -1.57 -9.64
CA THR A 301 -9.34 -0.34 -8.93
C THR A 301 -10.80 -0.36 -8.49
N PHE A 302 -11.70 -0.82 -9.34
CA PHE A 302 -13.11 -0.98 -9.02
C PHE A 302 -13.30 -1.90 -7.80
N LEU A 303 -12.66 -3.05 -7.77
CA LEU A 303 -12.73 -4.01 -6.65
C LEU A 303 -12.19 -3.41 -5.36
N ARG A 304 -11.04 -2.73 -5.42
CA ARG A 304 -10.38 -2.11 -4.26
C ARG A 304 -11.19 -0.97 -3.66
N GLU A 305 -11.94 -0.23 -4.48
CA GLU A 305 -12.73 0.92 -4.05
C GLU A 305 -14.16 0.55 -3.57
N LEU A 306 -14.52 -0.71 -3.60
CA LEU A 306 -15.77 -1.15 -2.97
C LEU A 306 -15.77 -0.81 -1.47
N PRO A 307 -16.85 -0.27 -0.91
CA PRO A 307 -16.95 0.04 0.52
C PRO A 307 -16.82 -1.18 1.43
N GLN A 308 -17.18 -2.35 0.90
CA GLN A 308 -17.01 -3.65 1.54
C GLN A 308 -16.35 -4.61 0.53
N PRO A 309 -15.47 -5.52 1.01
CA PRO A 309 -14.81 -6.47 0.13
C PRO A 309 -15.83 -7.34 -0.62
N LEU A 310 -15.52 -7.70 -1.85
CA LEU A 310 -16.40 -8.53 -2.67
C LEU A 310 -16.70 -9.88 -2.00
N LEU A 311 -15.71 -10.49 -1.35
CA LEU A 311 -15.85 -11.73 -0.57
C LEU A 311 -16.49 -11.53 0.81
N THR A 312 -16.85 -10.31 1.17
CA THR A 312 -17.35 -9.88 2.48
C THR A 312 -16.38 -10.11 3.64
N SER A 313 -16.50 -9.33 4.71
CA SER A 313 -15.70 -9.52 5.91
C SER A 313 -16.16 -10.72 6.76
N GLN A 314 -17.35 -11.25 6.50
CA GLN A 314 -17.92 -12.38 7.26
C GLN A 314 -17.14 -13.67 7.10
N ILE A 315 -16.51 -13.90 5.94
CA ILE A 315 -15.72 -15.11 5.69
C ILE A 315 -14.21 -14.91 5.95
N TYR A 316 -13.80 -13.73 6.41
CA TYR A 316 -12.38 -13.40 6.57
C TYR A 316 -11.61 -14.39 7.43
N ASP A 317 -12.12 -14.74 8.62
CA ASP A 317 -11.46 -15.65 9.54
C ASP A 317 -11.35 -17.08 8.95
N GLN A 318 -12.35 -17.49 8.18
CA GLN A 318 -12.33 -18.79 7.50
C GLN A 318 -11.28 -18.83 6.39
N VAL A 319 -11.13 -17.71 5.65
CA VAL A 319 -10.07 -17.57 4.64
C VAL A 319 -8.69 -17.57 5.32
N GLN A 320 -8.54 -16.90 6.47
CA GLN A 320 -7.28 -16.92 7.22
C GLN A 320 -6.89 -18.33 7.71
N SER A 321 -7.85 -19.18 8.02
CA SER A 321 -7.60 -20.55 8.48
C SER A 321 -7.37 -21.56 7.34
N ILE A 322 -7.49 -21.18 6.07
CA ILE A 322 -7.39 -22.13 4.94
C ILE A 322 -6.03 -22.84 4.90
N GLY A 323 -4.96 -22.19 5.35
CA GLY A 323 -3.62 -22.76 5.40
C GLY A 323 -3.47 -23.89 6.41
N THR A 324 -4.32 -23.93 7.44
CA THR A 324 -4.32 -25.01 8.47
C THR A 324 -5.11 -26.23 8.04
N VAL A 325 -5.89 -26.13 6.98
CA VAL A 325 -6.68 -27.24 6.43
C VAL A 325 -5.76 -28.19 5.67
N GLU A 326 -5.98 -29.50 5.85
CA GLU A 326 -5.28 -30.52 5.07
C GLU A 326 -5.43 -30.28 3.56
N SER A 327 -4.35 -30.45 2.80
CA SER A 327 -4.30 -30.10 1.36
C SER A 327 -5.40 -30.75 0.54
N SER A 328 -5.71 -32.01 0.84
CA SER A 328 -6.79 -32.80 0.19
C SER A 328 -8.19 -32.23 0.41
N LEU A 329 -8.42 -31.49 1.49
CA LEU A 329 -9.71 -30.94 1.88
C LEU A 329 -9.88 -29.46 1.54
N ARG A 330 -8.83 -28.76 1.11
CA ARG A 330 -8.85 -27.30 0.87
C ARG A 330 -9.87 -26.88 -0.17
N VAL A 331 -9.98 -27.61 -1.27
CA VAL A 331 -10.96 -27.32 -2.34
C VAL A 331 -12.38 -27.46 -1.81
N THR A 332 -12.66 -28.52 -1.04
CA THR A 332 -13.95 -28.73 -0.38
C THR A 332 -14.25 -27.60 0.61
N GLN A 333 -13.26 -27.18 1.37
CA GLN A 333 -13.40 -26.06 2.31
C GLN A 333 -13.68 -24.75 1.57
N CYS A 334 -12.99 -24.45 0.47
CA CYS A 334 -13.27 -23.31 -0.39
C CYS A 334 -14.72 -23.32 -0.86
N LYS A 335 -15.21 -24.46 -1.34
CA LYS A 335 -16.60 -24.64 -1.76
C LYS A 335 -17.58 -24.32 -0.63
N GLN A 336 -17.36 -24.82 0.59
CA GLN A 336 -18.18 -24.54 1.77
C GLN A 336 -18.17 -23.06 2.16
N ILE A 337 -17.02 -22.41 2.10
CA ILE A 337 -16.87 -20.97 2.38
C ILE A 337 -17.68 -20.18 1.36
N MET A 338 -17.55 -20.49 0.07
CA MET A 338 -18.27 -19.79 -1.00
C MET A 338 -19.80 -19.93 -0.89
N GLN A 339 -20.32 -21.01 -0.34
CA GLN A 339 -21.76 -21.19 -0.12
C GLN A 339 -22.35 -20.22 0.92
N ARG A 340 -21.50 -19.64 1.80
CA ARG A 340 -21.91 -18.68 2.83
C ARG A 340 -22.02 -17.23 2.32
N LEU A 341 -21.53 -16.97 1.12
CA LEU A 341 -21.64 -15.61 0.57
C LEU A 341 -23.11 -15.23 0.29
N PRO A 342 -23.48 -13.96 0.49
CA PRO A 342 -24.74 -13.44 0.00
C PRO A 342 -24.86 -13.71 -1.50
N GLU A 343 -26.09 -13.96 -1.97
CA GLU A 343 -26.34 -14.38 -3.35
C GLU A 343 -25.72 -13.46 -4.40
N HIS A 344 -25.92 -12.16 -4.26
CA HIS A 344 -25.37 -11.18 -5.20
C HIS A 344 -23.83 -11.19 -5.21
N ASN A 345 -23.20 -11.24 -4.03
CA ASN A 345 -21.74 -11.35 -3.93
C ASN A 345 -21.22 -12.64 -4.59
N TYR A 346 -21.91 -13.75 -4.36
CA TYR A 346 -21.54 -15.03 -4.94
C TYR A 346 -21.58 -14.97 -6.49
N ILE A 347 -22.63 -14.40 -7.08
CA ILE A 347 -22.77 -14.25 -8.54
C ILE A 347 -21.61 -13.41 -9.10
N VAL A 348 -21.32 -12.26 -8.48
CA VAL A 348 -20.26 -11.36 -8.95
C VAL A 348 -18.87 -12.00 -8.80
N VAL A 349 -18.61 -12.70 -7.67
CA VAL A 349 -17.35 -13.44 -7.49
C VAL A 349 -17.22 -14.55 -8.52
N LYS A 350 -18.27 -15.36 -8.73
CA LYS A 350 -18.26 -16.44 -9.71
C LYS A 350 -17.96 -15.93 -11.11
N TYR A 351 -18.58 -14.82 -11.52
CA TYR A 351 -18.28 -14.14 -12.78
C TYR A 351 -16.80 -13.75 -12.89
N LEU A 352 -16.25 -13.10 -11.88
CA LEU A 352 -14.86 -12.67 -11.88
C LEU A 352 -13.89 -13.87 -11.93
N ILE A 353 -14.10 -14.86 -11.05
CA ILE A 353 -13.20 -16.02 -10.97
C ILE A 353 -13.29 -16.86 -12.26
N CYS A 354 -14.45 -16.98 -12.88
CA CYS A 354 -14.58 -17.60 -14.20
C CYS A 354 -13.67 -16.91 -15.23
N PHE A 355 -13.69 -15.60 -15.27
CA PHE A 355 -12.81 -14.83 -16.16
C PHE A 355 -11.33 -15.02 -15.80
N LEU A 356 -10.95 -14.97 -14.51
CA LEU A 356 -9.57 -15.19 -14.10
C LEU A 356 -9.08 -16.62 -14.40
N ASN A 357 -9.95 -17.60 -14.33
CA ASN A 357 -9.64 -18.96 -14.78
C ASN A 357 -9.34 -18.99 -16.28
N MET A 358 -10.14 -18.30 -17.14
CA MET A 358 -9.84 -18.16 -18.57
C MET A 358 -8.46 -17.50 -18.79
N VAL A 359 -8.14 -16.44 -18.07
CA VAL A 359 -6.82 -15.79 -18.15
C VAL A 359 -5.70 -16.76 -17.77
N SER A 360 -5.87 -17.55 -16.72
CA SER A 360 -4.87 -18.53 -16.27
C SER A 360 -4.62 -19.66 -17.28
N GLN A 361 -5.63 -20.05 -18.04
CA GLN A 361 -5.48 -21.05 -19.09
C GLN A 361 -4.55 -20.59 -20.23
N GLU A 362 -4.44 -19.28 -20.44
CA GLU A 362 -3.54 -18.68 -21.42
C GLU A 362 -2.17 -18.28 -20.82
N SER A 363 -1.79 -18.84 -19.68
CA SER A 363 -0.58 -18.47 -18.91
C SER A 363 0.74 -18.71 -19.69
N ILE A 364 0.74 -19.57 -20.67
CA ILE A 364 1.89 -19.77 -21.58
C ILE A 364 2.24 -18.45 -22.28
N PHE A 365 1.24 -17.69 -22.70
CA PHE A 365 1.38 -16.43 -23.42
C PHE A 365 1.47 -15.24 -22.44
N ASN A 366 0.47 -15.08 -21.58
CA ASN A 366 0.33 -13.90 -20.71
C ASN A 366 1.20 -13.95 -19.44
N LYS A 367 1.81 -15.10 -19.10
CA LYS A 367 2.64 -15.33 -17.90
C LYS A 367 1.88 -15.14 -16.57
N MET A 368 0.55 -15.29 -16.60
CA MET A 368 -0.33 -15.12 -15.44
C MET A 368 -1.01 -16.44 -15.07
N ASN A 369 -0.29 -17.31 -14.36
CA ASN A 369 -0.84 -18.53 -13.76
C ASN A 369 -1.76 -18.21 -12.56
N PRO A 370 -2.50 -19.19 -11.99
CA PRO A 370 -3.39 -18.96 -10.84
C PRO A 370 -2.71 -18.29 -9.67
N SER A 371 -1.47 -18.67 -9.33
CA SER A 371 -0.72 -18.08 -8.22
C SER A 371 -0.39 -16.60 -8.46
N ASN A 372 0.06 -16.24 -9.67
CA ASN A 372 0.31 -14.84 -10.04
C ASN A 372 -0.96 -13.98 -9.99
N LEU A 373 -2.07 -14.52 -10.47
CA LEU A 373 -3.36 -13.84 -10.40
C LEU A 373 -3.85 -13.68 -8.96
N ALA A 374 -3.68 -14.69 -8.13
CA ALA A 374 -4.04 -14.66 -6.72
C ALA A 374 -3.27 -13.57 -5.95
N CYS A 375 -1.97 -13.42 -6.19
CA CYS A 375 -1.16 -12.36 -5.58
C CYS A 375 -1.66 -10.96 -5.94
N VAL A 376 -2.22 -10.78 -7.14
CA VAL A 376 -2.72 -9.48 -7.62
C VAL A 376 -4.15 -9.21 -7.16
N PHE A 377 -5.00 -10.23 -7.14
CA PHE A 377 -6.42 -10.08 -6.84
C PHE A 377 -6.80 -10.32 -5.39
N GLY A 378 -6.10 -11.19 -4.66
CA GLY A 378 -6.46 -11.57 -3.31
C GLY A 378 -6.73 -10.38 -2.40
N VAL A 379 -5.82 -9.44 -2.35
CA VAL A 379 -5.92 -8.21 -1.54
C VAL A 379 -7.05 -7.26 -1.97
N ASN A 380 -7.55 -7.39 -3.19
CA ASN A 380 -8.66 -6.60 -3.71
C ASN A 380 -10.02 -7.29 -3.53
N LEU A 381 -10.03 -8.57 -3.15
CA LEU A 381 -11.24 -9.37 -2.97
C LEU A 381 -11.67 -9.47 -1.50
N ILE A 382 -10.71 -9.43 -0.58
CA ILE A 382 -10.97 -9.56 0.86
C ILE A 382 -9.93 -8.80 1.68
N TRP A 383 -10.39 -8.10 2.71
CA TRP A 383 -9.57 -7.43 3.71
C TRP A 383 -10.22 -7.53 5.10
N PRO A 384 -9.46 -7.34 6.19
CA PRO A 384 -9.98 -7.49 7.55
C PRO A 384 -11.09 -6.47 7.84
N PRO A 385 -12.06 -6.85 8.69
CA PRO A 385 -13.18 -5.95 9.06
C PRO A 385 -12.73 -4.73 9.87
N LYS A 386 -11.56 -4.79 10.50
CA LYS A 386 -10.96 -3.69 11.28
C LYS A 386 -9.47 -3.61 11.03
N GLY A 387 -8.99 -2.42 10.72
CA GLY A 387 -7.58 -2.15 10.50
C GLY A 387 -7.03 -2.65 9.15
N PRO A 388 -5.76 -2.36 8.85
CA PRO A 388 -5.11 -2.82 7.63
C PRO A 388 -4.81 -4.32 7.70
N ALA A 389 -4.78 -4.98 6.55
CA ALA A 389 -4.31 -6.35 6.43
C ALA A 389 -2.83 -6.43 6.86
N THR A 390 -2.49 -7.38 7.73
CA THR A 390 -1.10 -7.65 8.11
C THR A 390 -0.42 -8.49 7.03
N LEU A 391 0.91 -8.43 6.95
CA LEU A 391 1.68 -9.27 6.01
C LEU A 391 1.41 -10.77 6.22
N HIS A 392 1.14 -11.19 7.46
CA HIS A 392 0.80 -12.59 7.79
C HIS A 392 -0.58 -13.00 7.25
N ALA A 393 -1.45 -12.06 6.94
CA ALA A 393 -2.77 -12.34 6.38
C ALA A 393 -2.73 -12.61 4.87
N LEU A 394 -1.68 -12.20 4.16
CA LEU A 394 -1.58 -12.32 2.71
C LEU A 394 -1.44 -13.76 2.20
N PRO A 395 -0.58 -14.62 2.76
CA PRO A 395 -0.44 -15.99 2.27
C PRO A 395 -1.74 -16.80 2.27
N PRO A 396 -2.58 -16.79 3.34
CA PRO A 396 -3.88 -17.47 3.30
C PRO A 396 -4.85 -16.88 2.26
N ILE A 397 -4.88 -15.55 2.12
CA ILE A 397 -5.71 -14.85 1.13
C ILE A 397 -5.30 -15.26 -0.30
N ASN A 398 -3.99 -15.26 -0.57
CA ASN A 398 -3.47 -15.67 -1.88
C ASN A 398 -3.76 -17.15 -2.15
N MET A 399 -3.52 -18.03 -1.17
CA MET A 399 -3.84 -19.46 -1.29
C MET A 399 -5.32 -19.68 -1.59
N PHE A 400 -6.21 -19.04 -0.85
CA PHE A 400 -7.64 -19.14 -1.06
C PHE A 400 -8.03 -18.68 -2.47
N THR A 401 -7.53 -17.52 -2.90
CA THR A 401 -7.81 -16.97 -4.23
C THR A 401 -7.24 -17.86 -5.35
N GLU A 402 -6.04 -18.41 -5.18
CA GLU A 402 -5.42 -19.36 -6.10
C GLU A 402 -6.30 -20.60 -6.26
N LEU A 403 -6.76 -21.21 -5.15
CA LEU A 403 -7.67 -22.37 -5.19
C LEU A 403 -9.00 -22.06 -5.89
N LEU A 404 -9.56 -20.87 -5.69
CA LEU A 404 -10.78 -20.46 -6.41
C LEU A 404 -10.56 -20.41 -7.93
N ILE A 405 -9.41 -19.90 -8.38
CA ILE A 405 -9.09 -19.75 -9.80
C ILE A 405 -8.76 -21.11 -10.40
N GLU A 406 -7.88 -21.88 -9.79
CA GLU A 406 -7.41 -23.17 -10.30
C GLU A 406 -8.53 -24.22 -10.35
N TYR A 407 -9.31 -24.31 -9.28
CA TYR A 407 -10.39 -25.31 -9.14
C TYR A 407 -11.77 -24.70 -9.34
N TYR A 408 -11.89 -23.71 -10.25
CA TYR A 408 -13.13 -22.99 -10.51
C TYR A 408 -14.34 -23.92 -10.67
N SER A 409 -14.24 -24.91 -11.56
CA SER A 409 -15.35 -25.83 -11.85
C SER A 409 -15.79 -26.63 -10.63
N GLN A 410 -14.87 -27.05 -9.79
CA GLN A 410 -15.16 -27.83 -8.57
C GLN A 410 -15.77 -26.96 -7.48
N VAL A 411 -15.23 -25.74 -7.28
CA VAL A 411 -15.68 -24.84 -6.23
C VAL A 411 -17.09 -24.30 -6.52
N PHE A 412 -17.40 -23.95 -7.78
CA PHE A 412 -18.65 -23.29 -8.16
C PHE A 412 -19.71 -24.23 -8.74
N SER A 413 -19.52 -25.55 -8.73
CA SER A 413 -20.44 -26.54 -9.32
C SER A 413 -21.74 -26.74 -8.56
N SER A 414 -21.76 -26.50 -7.25
CA SER A 414 -22.86 -26.91 -6.38
C SER A 414 -23.91 -25.85 -6.09
N ARG A 415 -23.64 -24.60 -6.43
CA ARG A 415 -24.59 -23.49 -6.24
C ARG A 415 -24.85 -22.84 -7.58
N ILE A 416 -25.98 -23.20 -8.18
CA ILE A 416 -26.47 -22.60 -9.41
C ILE A 416 -27.63 -21.69 -9.01
N LEU A 417 -27.51 -20.41 -9.34
CA LEU A 417 -28.50 -19.40 -8.99
C LEU A 417 -29.25 -18.96 -10.26
N PRO A 418 -30.54 -18.64 -10.14
CA PRO A 418 -31.30 -18.11 -11.27
C PRO A 418 -30.69 -16.75 -11.69
N ASN A 419 -30.65 -16.51 -12.99
CA ASN A 419 -30.10 -15.31 -13.62
C ASN A 419 -28.56 -15.13 -13.47
N GLU A 420 -27.82 -16.18 -13.21
CA GLU A 420 -26.36 -16.14 -13.33
C GLU A 420 -25.94 -15.77 -14.75
N VAL A 421 -24.99 -14.84 -14.83
CA VAL A 421 -24.33 -14.46 -16.08
C VAL A 421 -22.86 -14.81 -15.94
N LEU A 422 -22.30 -15.51 -16.92
CA LEU A 422 -20.86 -15.80 -17.01
C LEU A 422 -20.23 -14.93 -18.10
N PRO A 423 -18.92 -14.63 -17.97
CA PRO A 423 -18.22 -13.78 -18.94
C PRO A 423 -18.06 -14.40 -20.33
#